data_abbfe98cd5e3d75b24edfed9ebec72b8
#
_entry.id   abbfe98cd5e3d75b24edfed9ebec72b8
#
_cell.length_a   1.000
_cell.length_b   1.000
_cell.length_c   1.000
_cell.angle_alpha   90.00
_cell.angle_beta   90.00
_cell.angle_gamma   90.00
#
_symmetry.space_group_name_H-M   'P 1'
#
loop_
_entity.id
_entity.type
_entity.pdbx_description
1 polymer ?
#
loop_
_entity_poly.entity_id
_entity_poly.type
_entity_poly.pdbx_seq_one_letter_code
_entity_poly.pdbx_strand_id
1 'polypeptide(L)'
;MGSVERIVIGPDESDQRLDRWLKRRFENLGQSQIEKWCRKGELRINGGRCKASTRIETGQEVRVPPLPITNTYRLMAQPKLISVSDSDFQMIRNTVIFKDDYIIVLNKPAGLATQGGSKQFRHVDGLAEALRFNYDEKPRLVHRLDKDTSGILLLARNRKIARDLSDALRNRTTRKIYWAAVAGVPAPKAGSIKYGLRKVFSHGYKSQGEKMEVVHPQDIADTARAKRARSDYYVLNALAKRVSWVALVPVTGRTHQLRVHMAAIGHPIIGDGKYGGSSQENLGKGWGAQLGGMFSRKLHLHSRYIQIRHPVTSKKMSFTAKLPQHMENSWSAFLWHLENVPEDPFDVGEF
;
A
#
# COMPACT_ATOMS: atom_id res chain seq x y z
N MET A 1 37.43 20.89 -11.07
CA MET A 1 36.41 21.19 -10.07
C MET A 1 35.08 21.32 -10.81
N GLY A 2 34.05 20.59 -10.41
CA GLY A 2 32.71 20.74 -11.03
C GLY A 2 32.16 22.15 -10.75
N SER A 3 31.48 22.74 -11.73
CA SER A 3 30.82 24.04 -11.59
C SER A 3 29.42 23.88 -10.97
N VAL A 4 28.92 24.95 -10.36
CA VAL A 4 27.49 25.03 -9.97
C VAL A 4 26.65 25.07 -11.24
N GLU A 5 25.66 24.17 -11.34
CA GLU A 5 24.74 24.17 -12.45
C GLU A 5 23.43 24.87 -12.07
N ARG A 6 22.85 25.62 -13.02
CA ARG A 6 21.51 26.20 -12.90
C ARG A 6 20.66 25.66 -14.04
N ILE A 7 19.59 24.98 -13.68
CA ILE A 7 18.79 24.21 -14.64
C ILE A 7 17.32 24.66 -14.53
N VAL A 8 16.78 25.10 -15.65
CA VAL A 8 15.35 25.46 -15.75
C VAL A 8 14.54 24.20 -16.03
N ILE A 9 13.47 24.01 -15.26
CA ILE A 9 12.58 22.86 -15.35
C ILE A 9 11.69 22.99 -16.60
N GLY A 10 11.77 22.02 -17.48
CA GLY A 10 10.91 21.92 -18.66
C GLY A 10 9.49 21.44 -18.35
N PRO A 11 8.54 21.59 -19.31
CA PRO A 11 7.16 21.14 -19.15
C PRO A 11 7.05 19.65 -18.81
N ASP A 12 7.87 18.80 -19.44
CA ASP A 12 7.88 17.34 -19.23
C ASP A 12 8.52 16.92 -17.90
N GLU A 13 9.23 17.82 -17.24
CA GLU A 13 9.91 17.59 -15.98
C GLU A 13 9.12 18.09 -14.76
N SER A 14 8.00 18.78 -14.98
CA SER A 14 7.16 19.36 -13.95
C SER A 14 6.45 18.32 -13.05
N ASP A 15 5.98 18.78 -11.89
CA ASP A 15 5.16 18.02 -10.93
C ASP A 15 5.78 16.70 -10.45
N GLN A 16 7.07 16.67 -10.29
CA GLN A 16 7.79 15.56 -9.67
C GLN A 16 8.62 16.04 -8.48
N ARG A 17 8.99 15.12 -7.62
CA ARG A 17 9.86 15.44 -6.49
C ARG A 17 11.27 15.77 -6.95
N LEU A 18 11.87 16.78 -6.34
CA LEU A 18 13.24 17.23 -6.63
C LEU A 18 14.26 16.08 -6.54
N ASP A 19 14.16 15.22 -5.52
CA ASP A 19 15.07 14.07 -5.35
C ASP A 19 14.97 13.06 -6.51
N ARG A 20 13.77 12.83 -7.03
CA ARG A 20 13.56 11.94 -8.18
C ARG A 20 14.07 12.54 -9.49
N TRP A 21 13.87 13.85 -9.67
CA TRP A 21 14.36 14.58 -10.82
C TRP A 21 15.89 14.59 -10.86
N LEU A 22 16.54 14.90 -9.73
CA LEU A 22 18.00 14.87 -9.60
C LEU A 22 18.59 13.50 -9.89
N LYS A 23 18.02 12.42 -9.35
CA LYS A 23 18.50 11.05 -9.58
C LYS A 23 18.37 10.57 -11.03
N ARG A 24 17.40 11.09 -11.79
CA ARG A 24 17.28 10.78 -13.20
C ARG A 24 18.29 11.52 -14.05
N ARG A 25 18.63 12.74 -13.65
CA ARG A 25 19.54 13.59 -14.40
C ARG A 25 21.01 13.30 -14.05
N PHE A 26 21.27 12.86 -12.85
CA PHE A 26 22.61 12.59 -12.32
C PHE A 26 22.66 11.15 -11.77
N GLU A 27 23.16 10.23 -12.56
CA GLU A 27 23.06 8.77 -12.32
C GLU A 27 23.68 8.30 -10.99
N ASN A 28 24.67 8.99 -10.46
CA ASN A 28 25.40 8.58 -9.24
C ASN A 28 24.99 9.35 -7.97
N LEU A 29 23.90 10.12 -8.01
CA LEU A 29 23.51 10.98 -6.92
C LEU A 29 22.66 10.23 -5.87
N GLY A 30 23.26 9.95 -4.71
CA GLY A 30 22.61 9.26 -3.60
C GLY A 30 21.62 10.15 -2.82
N GLN A 31 20.60 9.53 -2.19
CA GLN A 31 19.58 10.23 -1.40
C GLN A 31 20.19 11.04 -0.26
N SER A 32 21.16 10.47 0.46
CA SER A 32 21.84 11.13 1.57
C SER A 32 22.56 12.40 1.15
N GLN A 33 23.13 12.41 -0.06
CA GLN A 33 23.81 13.59 -0.62
C GLN A 33 22.81 14.70 -0.96
N ILE A 34 21.68 14.36 -1.58
CA ILE A 34 20.60 15.31 -1.87
C ILE A 34 20.08 15.94 -0.58
N GLU A 35 19.81 15.15 0.44
CA GLU A 35 19.35 15.64 1.73
C GLU A 35 20.39 16.51 2.45
N LYS A 36 21.69 16.17 2.33
CA LYS A 36 22.79 17.00 2.84
C LYS A 36 22.83 18.36 2.16
N TRP A 37 22.70 18.42 0.83
CA TRP A 37 22.64 19.66 0.08
C TRP A 37 21.44 20.53 0.42
N CYS A 38 20.26 19.92 0.60
CA CYS A 38 19.06 20.62 1.06
C CYS A 38 19.26 21.24 2.45
N ARG A 39 19.83 20.47 3.40
CA ARG A 39 20.08 20.96 4.78
C ARG A 39 21.08 22.11 4.79
N LYS A 40 22.15 22.03 4.01
CA LYS A 40 23.16 23.07 3.90
C LYS A 40 22.71 24.30 3.08
N GLY A 41 21.56 24.20 2.36
CA GLY A 41 21.09 25.22 1.46
C GLY A 41 21.96 25.38 0.20
N GLU A 42 22.71 24.35 -0.14
CA GLU A 42 23.51 24.27 -1.38
C GLU A 42 22.63 23.97 -2.60
N LEU A 43 21.57 23.20 -2.40
CA LEU A 43 20.52 22.93 -3.39
C LEU A 43 19.37 23.93 -3.19
N ARG A 44 18.96 24.65 -4.25
CA ARG A 44 17.96 25.69 -4.17
C ARG A 44 17.01 25.66 -5.37
N ILE A 45 15.79 26.15 -5.19
CA ILE A 45 14.79 26.36 -6.25
C ILE A 45 14.45 27.86 -6.25
N ASN A 46 14.62 28.51 -7.37
CA ASN A 46 14.44 29.98 -7.53
C ASN A 46 15.15 30.78 -6.43
N GLY A 47 16.37 30.36 -6.06
CA GLY A 47 17.14 30.97 -4.98
C GLY A 47 16.71 30.60 -3.57
N GLY A 48 15.52 30.01 -3.37
CA GLY A 48 14.96 29.63 -2.08
C GLY A 48 15.47 28.28 -1.57
N ARG A 49 15.40 28.05 -0.25
CA ARG A 49 15.68 26.75 0.37
C ARG A 49 14.59 25.74 0.00
N CYS A 50 14.98 24.49 -0.25
CA CYS A 50 14.08 23.42 -0.62
C CYS A 50 14.33 22.14 0.20
N LYS A 51 13.36 21.23 0.16
CA LYS A 51 13.48 19.87 0.72
C LYS A 51 13.63 18.88 -0.44
N ALA A 52 14.26 17.74 -0.20
CA ALA A 52 14.37 16.68 -1.21
C ALA A 52 12.99 16.25 -1.77
N SER A 53 11.95 16.35 -0.96
CA SER A 53 10.55 16.05 -1.32
C SER A 53 9.80 17.19 -1.98
N THR A 54 10.37 18.39 -2.12
CA THR A 54 9.73 19.54 -2.80
C THR A 54 9.35 19.14 -4.23
N ARG A 55 8.14 19.47 -4.67
CA ARG A 55 7.74 19.30 -6.06
C ARG A 55 8.25 20.48 -6.87
N ILE A 56 8.82 20.17 -8.01
CA ILE A 56 9.31 21.15 -8.98
C ILE A 56 8.25 21.44 -10.03
N GLU A 57 8.23 22.67 -10.53
CA GLU A 57 7.26 23.18 -11.49
C GLU A 57 7.97 23.71 -12.74
N THR A 58 7.29 23.72 -13.87
CA THR A 58 7.80 24.28 -15.13
C THR A 58 8.27 25.72 -14.93
N GLY A 59 9.41 26.07 -15.49
CA GLY A 59 10.00 27.39 -15.41
C GLY A 59 10.78 27.69 -14.13
N GLN A 60 10.74 26.82 -13.12
CA GLN A 60 11.59 26.98 -11.93
C GLN A 60 13.05 26.71 -12.24
N GLU A 61 13.95 27.53 -11.71
CA GLU A 61 15.39 27.32 -11.77
C GLU A 61 15.88 26.51 -10.57
N VAL A 62 16.51 25.38 -10.82
CA VAL A 62 17.16 24.56 -9.77
C VAL A 62 18.67 24.81 -9.81
N ARG A 63 19.22 25.35 -8.70
CA ARG A 63 20.66 25.46 -8.49
C ARG A 63 21.19 24.17 -7.90
N VAL A 64 22.02 23.46 -8.66
CA VAL A 64 22.67 22.21 -8.24
C VAL A 64 24.15 22.51 -7.89
N PRO A 65 24.61 22.14 -6.68
CA PRO A 65 26.01 22.31 -6.31
C PRO A 65 26.92 21.41 -7.14
N PRO A 66 28.24 21.66 -7.15
CA PRO A 66 29.20 20.83 -7.85
C PRO A 66 29.05 19.35 -7.48
N LEU A 67 28.93 18.50 -8.49
CA LEU A 67 28.90 17.07 -8.28
C LEU A 67 30.25 16.60 -7.70
N PRO A 68 30.28 15.77 -6.65
CA PRO A 68 31.53 15.22 -6.17
C PRO A 68 32.17 14.38 -7.29
N ILE A 69 33.42 14.68 -7.62
CA ILE A 69 34.22 13.87 -8.52
C ILE A 69 34.53 12.58 -7.75
N THR A 70 33.66 11.61 -7.84
CA THR A 70 33.96 10.26 -7.34
C THR A 70 34.82 9.55 -8.38
N ASN A 71 36.13 9.68 -8.25
CA ASN A 71 37.12 8.78 -8.86
C ASN A 71 37.08 7.40 -8.18
N THR A 72 35.92 6.85 -8.02
CA THR A 72 35.75 5.45 -7.70
C THR A 72 34.76 4.93 -8.71
N TYR A 73 35.28 4.33 -9.78
CA TYR A 73 34.64 3.22 -10.43
C TYR A 73 34.47 2.10 -9.36
N ARG A 74 33.69 2.33 -8.32
CA ARG A 74 32.89 1.24 -7.85
C ARG A 74 32.00 0.93 -9.03
N LEU A 75 32.32 -0.11 -9.73
CA LEU A 75 31.36 -0.96 -10.37
C LEU A 75 30.30 -1.18 -9.29
N MET A 76 29.37 -0.22 -9.13
CA MET A 76 28.12 -0.53 -8.50
C MET A 76 27.64 -1.69 -9.37
N ALA A 77 27.56 -2.86 -8.73
CA ALA A 77 26.87 -3.97 -9.29
C ALA A 77 25.65 -3.34 -9.93
N GLN A 78 25.59 -3.40 -11.26
CA GLN A 78 24.42 -2.95 -12.03
C GLN A 78 23.27 -3.39 -11.19
N PRO A 79 22.26 -2.55 -10.88
CA PRO A 79 21.14 -3.02 -10.10
C PRO A 79 20.83 -4.34 -10.76
N LYS A 80 21.07 -5.47 -10.06
CA LYS A 80 20.89 -6.79 -10.63
C LYS A 80 19.56 -6.66 -11.31
N LEU A 81 19.57 -6.54 -12.64
CA LEU A 81 18.37 -6.63 -13.44
C LEU A 81 17.81 -7.94 -12.94
N ILE A 82 16.82 -7.86 -12.07
CA ILE A 82 16.13 -9.05 -11.62
C ILE A 82 15.62 -9.54 -12.95
N SER A 83 16.28 -10.54 -13.48
CA SER A 83 15.77 -11.21 -14.66
C SER A 83 14.44 -11.75 -14.18
N VAL A 84 13.39 -10.99 -14.51
CA VAL A 84 12.02 -11.41 -14.22
C VAL A 84 11.88 -12.70 -14.97
N SER A 85 11.75 -13.81 -14.26
CA SER A 85 11.62 -15.11 -14.89
C SER A 85 10.34 -15.18 -15.71
N ASP A 86 10.30 -15.99 -16.74
CA ASP A 86 9.07 -16.18 -17.53
C ASP A 86 7.90 -16.61 -16.65
N SER A 87 8.16 -17.37 -15.59
CA SER A 87 7.17 -17.75 -14.60
C SER A 87 6.61 -16.54 -13.82
N ASP A 88 7.45 -15.56 -13.52
CA ASP A 88 7.01 -14.31 -12.88
C ASP A 88 6.20 -13.43 -13.84
N PHE A 89 6.58 -13.40 -15.12
CA PHE A 89 5.80 -12.73 -16.16
C PHE A 89 4.41 -13.34 -16.30
N GLN A 90 4.30 -14.66 -16.36
CA GLN A 90 3.01 -15.32 -16.44
C GLN A 90 2.21 -15.15 -15.15
N MET A 91 2.85 -15.29 -14.00
CA MET A 91 2.20 -15.10 -12.70
C MET A 91 1.54 -13.74 -12.59
N ILE A 92 2.25 -12.62 -12.90
CA ILE A 92 1.66 -11.30 -12.77
C ILE A 92 0.57 -11.03 -13.81
N ARG A 93 0.70 -11.53 -15.03
CA ARG A 93 -0.33 -11.45 -16.07
C ARG A 93 -1.62 -12.18 -15.67
N ASN A 94 -1.50 -13.33 -15.05
CA ASN A 94 -2.64 -14.11 -14.57
C ASN A 94 -3.39 -13.44 -13.40
N THR A 95 -2.83 -12.40 -12.80
CA THR A 95 -3.53 -11.62 -11.77
C THR A 95 -4.43 -10.53 -12.34
N VAL A 96 -4.39 -10.27 -13.65
CA VAL A 96 -5.18 -9.21 -14.28
C VAL A 96 -6.66 -9.62 -14.33
N ILE A 97 -7.52 -8.83 -13.71
CA ILE A 97 -8.97 -9.01 -13.74
C ILE A 97 -9.67 -8.03 -14.70
N PHE A 98 -9.01 -6.92 -15.02
CA PHE A 98 -9.48 -5.96 -16.02
C PHE A 98 -8.31 -5.15 -16.59
N LYS A 99 -8.39 -4.79 -17.86
CA LYS A 99 -7.49 -3.83 -18.49
C LYS A 99 -8.19 -3.11 -19.64
N ASP A 100 -7.83 -1.84 -19.82
CA ASP A 100 -8.15 -1.02 -20.98
C ASP A 100 -6.95 -0.15 -21.37
N ASP A 101 -7.16 0.91 -22.16
CA ASP A 101 -6.11 1.82 -22.60
C ASP A 101 -5.56 2.73 -21.50
N TYR A 102 -6.21 2.79 -20.33
CA TYR A 102 -5.92 3.74 -19.27
C TYR A 102 -5.56 3.08 -17.94
N ILE A 103 -6.23 1.99 -17.60
CA ILE A 103 -6.09 1.33 -16.30
C ILE A 103 -5.83 -0.17 -16.43
N ILE A 104 -5.19 -0.74 -15.42
CA ILE A 104 -5.08 -2.19 -15.21
C ILE A 104 -5.50 -2.48 -13.78
N VAL A 105 -6.33 -3.48 -13.60
CA VAL A 105 -6.80 -3.95 -12.29
C VAL A 105 -6.29 -5.35 -12.05
N LEU A 106 -5.56 -5.53 -10.95
CA LEU A 106 -5.00 -6.82 -10.55
C LEU A 106 -5.73 -7.38 -9.33
N ASN A 107 -5.82 -8.69 -9.25
CA ASN A 107 -6.01 -9.42 -8.01
C ASN A 107 -4.63 -9.81 -7.46
N LYS A 108 -3.98 -8.92 -6.71
CA LYS A 108 -2.64 -9.14 -6.18
C LYS A 108 -2.61 -10.34 -5.23
N PRO A 109 -1.74 -11.32 -5.42
CA PRO A 109 -1.61 -12.44 -4.48
C PRO A 109 -1.04 -11.97 -3.13
N ALA A 110 -1.38 -12.69 -2.05
CA ALA A 110 -0.73 -12.54 -0.75
C ALA A 110 0.76 -12.92 -0.86
N GLY A 111 1.62 -12.25 -0.09
CA GLY A 111 3.07 -12.50 -0.10
C GLY A 111 3.86 -11.74 -1.18
N LEU A 112 3.19 -11.12 -2.16
CA LEU A 112 3.83 -10.26 -3.17
C LEU A 112 3.81 -8.80 -2.70
N ALA A 113 5.00 -8.19 -2.53
CA ALA A 113 5.09 -6.78 -2.20
C ALA A 113 4.57 -5.89 -3.35
N THR A 114 3.97 -4.74 -3.05
CA THR A 114 3.55 -3.78 -4.09
C THR A 114 4.75 -3.03 -4.67
N GLN A 115 5.65 -2.56 -3.82
CA GLN A 115 6.85 -1.81 -4.21
C GLN A 115 8.11 -2.43 -3.61
N GLY A 116 9.25 -2.19 -4.25
CA GLY A 116 10.55 -2.55 -3.72
C GLY A 116 10.89 -1.81 -2.42
N GLY A 117 11.75 -2.41 -1.65
CA GLY A 117 12.29 -1.88 -0.39
C GLY A 117 13.58 -2.63 -0.05
N SER A 118 14.19 -2.33 1.10
CA SER A 118 15.36 -3.08 1.56
C SER A 118 15.05 -4.59 1.59
N LYS A 119 15.79 -5.38 0.82
CA LYS A 119 15.62 -6.85 0.70
C LYS A 119 14.33 -7.32 0.00
N GLN A 120 13.59 -6.44 -0.69
CA GLN A 120 12.40 -6.82 -1.47
C GLN A 120 12.71 -6.72 -2.96
N PHE A 121 13.17 -7.82 -3.54
CA PHE A 121 13.56 -7.86 -4.96
C PHE A 121 12.39 -8.18 -5.89
N ARG A 122 11.41 -8.96 -5.43
CA ARG A 122 10.22 -9.36 -6.19
C ARG A 122 9.01 -8.60 -5.70
N HIS A 123 8.49 -7.69 -6.54
CA HIS A 123 7.37 -6.83 -6.21
C HIS A 123 6.61 -6.39 -7.46
N VAL A 124 5.33 -6.00 -7.32
CA VAL A 124 4.46 -5.64 -8.44
C VAL A 124 5.08 -4.57 -9.33
N ASP A 125 5.65 -3.50 -8.75
CA ASP A 125 6.28 -2.43 -9.52
C ASP A 125 7.45 -2.94 -10.39
N GLY A 126 8.26 -3.88 -9.89
CA GLY A 126 9.31 -4.54 -10.69
C GLY A 126 8.75 -5.41 -11.81
N LEU A 127 7.67 -6.15 -11.52
CA LEU A 127 7.01 -7.04 -12.47
C LEU A 127 6.09 -6.30 -13.47
N ALA A 128 5.85 -5.01 -13.28
CA ALA A 128 4.92 -4.26 -14.13
C ALA A 128 5.38 -4.12 -15.58
N GLU A 129 6.65 -4.41 -15.89
CA GLU A 129 7.12 -4.55 -17.28
C GLU A 129 6.32 -5.59 -18.07
N ALA A 130 5.96 -6.71 -17.42
CA ALA A 130 5.14 -7.77 -18.02
C ALA A 130 3.71 -7.31 -18.35
N LEU A 131 3.26 -6.19 -17.79
CA LEU A 131 1.92 -5.65 -17.93
C LEU A 131 1.83 -4.53 -18.98
N ARG A 132 2.85 -4.31 -19.78
CA ARG A 132 2.79 -3.32 -20.89
C ARG A 132 1.72 -3.67 -21.92
N PHE A 133 1.55 -4.95 -22.27
CA PHE A 133 0.58 -5.40 -23.28
C PHE A 133 0.64 -4.57 -24.56
N ASN A 134 1.84 -4.42 -25.14
CA ASN A 134 2.14 -3.68 -26.37
C ASN A 134 2.09 -2.13 -26.25
N TYR A 135 2.05 -1.59 -25.02
CA TYR A 135 2.22 -0.14 -24.81
C TYR A 135 3.68 0.20 -24.52
N ASP A 136 4.10 1.40 -24.94
CA ASP A 136 5.50 1.84 -24.76
C ASP A 136 5.85 2.07 -23.31
N GLU A 137 4.91 2.61 -22.51
CA GLU A 137 5.15 2.90 -21.11
C GLU A 137 4.82 1.72 -20.19
N LYS A 138 5.68 1.51 -19.20
CA LYS A 138 5.43 0.62 -18.08
C LYS A 138 4.27 1.16 -17.23
N PRO A 139 3.28 0.32 -16.87
CA PRO A 139 2.19 0.72 -15.98
C PRO A 139 2.70 1.18 -14.61
N ARG A 140 2.01 2.17 -14.04
CA ARG A 140 2.39 2.87 -12.81
C ARG A 140 1.44 2.53 -11.67
N LEU A 141 2.00 2.29 -10.49
CA LEU A 141 1.21 2.14 -9.26
C LEU A 141 0.54 3.46 -8.88
N VAL A 142 -0.73 3.41 -8.51
CA VAL A 142 -1.50 4.54 -8.00
C VAL A 142 -1.78 4.46 -6.50
N HIS A 143 -1.74 3.25 -5.94
CA HIS A 143 -1.78 2.98 -4.50
C HIS A 143 -0.98 1.73 -4.16
N ARG A 144 -1.01 1.35 -2.90
CA ARG A 144 -0.30 0.15 -2.43
C ARG A 144 -1.17 -0.70 -1.52
N LEU A 145 -0.93 -2.00 -1.56
CA LEU A 145 -1.33 -2.98 -0.55
C LEU A 145 -0.08 -3.45 0.20
N ASP A 146 -0.26 -3.87 1.44
CA ASP A 146 0.81 -4.52 2.19
C ASP A 146 1.22 -5.84 1.51
N LYS A 147 2.43 -6.33 1.77
CA LYS A 147 2.95 -7.55 1.16
C LYS A 147 1.98 -8.72 1.28
N ASP A 148 1.47 -8.95 2.47
CA ASP A 148 0.63 -10.11 2.79
C ASP A 148 -0.87 -9.87 2.58
N THR A 149 -1.29 -8.61 2.34
CA THR A 149 -2.64 -8.27 1.92
C THR A 149 -2.83 -8.61 0.45
N SER A 150 -3.86 -9.37 0.12
CA SER A 150 -4.23 -9.73 -1.25
C SER A 150 -5.34 -8.84 -1.80
N GLY A 151 -5.69 -9.00 -3.09
CA GLY A 151 -6.84 -8.39 -3.72
C GLY A 151 -6.54 -7.21 -4.62
N ILE A 152 -7.53 -6.35 -4.80
CA ILE A 152 -7.55 -5.34 -5.85
C ILE A 152 -6.42 -4.33 -5.71
N LEU A 153 -5.62 -4.24 -6.75
CA LEU A 153 -4.55 -3.26 -6.93
C LEU A 153 -4.70 -2.60 -8.30
N LEU A 154 -4.83 -1.27 -8.31
CA LEU A 154 -4.95 -0.47 -9.53
C LEU A 154 -3.58 -0.01 -10.01
N LEU A 155 -3.37 -0.09 -11.33
CA LEU A 155 -2.26 0.54 -12.03
C LEU A 155 -2.81 1.46 -13.12
N ALA A 156 -2.08 2.51 -13.42
CA ALA A 156 -2.34 3.42 -14.53
C ALA A 156 -1.37 3.17 -15.68
N ARG A 157 -1.82 3.28 -16.92
CA ARG A 157 -0.96 3.06 -18.08
C ARG A 157 0.00 4.21 -18.37
N ASN A 158 -0.35 5.43 -17.97
CA ASN A 158 0.49 6.60 -18.17
C ASN A 158 0.49 7.52 -16.94
N ARG A 159 1.32 8.56 -17.00
CA ARG A 159 1.54 9.48 -15.88
C ARG A 159 0.31 10.32 -15.56
N LYS A 160 -0.44 10.80 -16.56
CA LYS A 160 -1.65 11.61 -16.36
C LYS A 160 -2.70 10.80 -15.61
N ILE A 161 -3.01 9.61 -16.10
CA ILE A 161 -3.96 8.68 -15.48
C ILE A 161 -3.52 8.30 -14.05
N ALA A 162 -2.21 8.10 -13.83
CA ALA A 162 -1.69 7.82 -12.50
C ALA A 162 -1.93 8.96 -11.50
N ARG A 163 -1.86 10.22 -11.95
CA ARG A 163 -2.21 11.38 -11.13
C ARG A 163 -3.70 11.37 -10.80
N ASP A 164 -4.55 11.31 -11.83
CA ASP A 164 -6.01 11.42 -11.70
C ASP A 164 -6.56 10.33 -10.74
N LEU A 165 -6.12 9.08 -10.91
CA LEU A 165 -6.49 7.98 -10.02
C LEU A 165 -5.93 8.15 -8.60
N SER A 166 -4.69 8.63 -8.45
CA SER A 166 -4.11 8.88 -7.12
C SER A 166 -4.86 9.97 -6.38
N ASP A 167 -5.32 11.00 -7.08
CA ASP A 167 -6.11 12.08 -6.52
C ASP A 167 -7.53 11.60 -6.16
N ALA A 168 -8.18 10.82 -7.01
CA ALA A 168 -9.46 10.20 -6.71
C ALA A 168 -9.39 9.31 -5.46
N LEU A 169 -8.34 8.50 -5.33
CA LEU A 169 -8.08 7.66 -4.16
C LEU A 169 -7.82 8.48 -2.88
N ARG A 170 -7.17 9.65 -3.00
CA ARG A 170 -6.87 10.57 -1.89
C ARG A 170 -8.11 11.33 -1.45
N ASN A 171 -8.88 11.81 -2.42
CA ASN A 171 -10.09 12.63 -2.18
C ASN A 171 -11.31 11.79 -1.78
N ARG A 172 -11.13 10.48 -1.58
CA ARG A 172 -12.18 9.53 -1.14
C ARG A 172 -13.39 9.45 -2.06
N THR A 173 -13.22 9.78 -3.33
CA THR A 173 -14.26 9.59 -4.35
C THR A 173 -14.35 8.14 -4.83
N THR A 174 -13.55 7.27 -4.21
CA THR A 174 -13.50 5.83 -4.46
C THR A 174 -14.04 5.07 -3.26
N ARG A 175 -14.88 4.06 -3.49
CA ARG A 175 -15.32 3.10 -2.48
C ARG A 175 -14.36 1.92 -2.46
N LYS A 176 -13.83 1.55 -1.29
CA LYS A 176 -12.94 0.39 -1.11
C LYS A 176 -13.44 -0.45 0.04
N ILE A 177 -13.68 -1.73 -0.22
CA ILE A 177 -14.12 -2.67 0.80
C ILE A 177 -13.10 -3.80 0.89
N TYR A 178 -12.62 -4.04 2.09
CA TYR A 178 -11.77 -5.16 2.42
C TYR A 178 -12.58 -6.20 3.19
N TRP A 179 -12.26 -7.46 2.95
CA TRP A 179 -12.77 -8.54 3.78
C TRP A 179 -11.65 -9.09 4.65
N ALA A 180 -11.97 -9.38 5.90
CA ALA A 180 -11.05 -9.99 6.84
C ALA A 180 -11.75 -11.02 7.71
N ALA A 181 -11.04 -12.11 8.04
CA ALA A 181 -11.42 -12.96 9.15
C ALA A 181 -10.73 -12.45 10.43
N VAL A 182 -11.48 -12.25 11.51
CA VAL A 182 -10.98 -11.71 12.77
C VAL A 182 -11.28 -12.62 13.94
N ALA A 183 -10.46 -12.56 14.97
CA ALA A 183 -10.69 -13.29 16.22
C ALA A 183 -11.88 -12.68 16.97
N GLY A 184 -12.79 -13.53 17.44
CA GLY A 184 -13.99 -13.11 18.12
C GLY A 184 -15.02 -12.45 17.19
N VAL A 185 -16.00 -11.78 17.79
CA VAL A 185 -17.08 -11.09 17.08
C VAL A 185 -17.19 -9.67 17.64
N PRO A 186 -16.89 -8.65 16.82
CA PRO A 186 -17.05 -7.25 17.24
C PRO A 186 -18.49 -6.95 17.69
N ALA A 187 -18.62 -6.23 18.79
CA ALA A 187 -19.89 -5.72 19.30
C ALA A 187 -19.77 -4.21 19.55
N PRO A 188 -20.63 -3.39 18.93
CA PRO A 188 -21.72 -3.75 18.02
C PRO A 188 -21.24 -4.41 16.71
N LYS A 189 -22.15 -5.05 15.96
CA LYS A 189 -21.82 -5.72 14.69
C LYS A 189 -21.36 -4.78 13.57
N ALA A 190 -21.57 -3.49 13.75
CA ALA A 190 -21.13 -2.43 12.84
C ALA A 190 -20.63 -1.23 13.63
N GLY A 191 -19.67 -0.50 13.08
CA GLY A 191 -19.16 0.67 13.76
C GLY A 191 -17.97 1.34 13.08
N SER A 192 -17.52 2.44 13.70
CA SER A 192 -16.35 3.21 13.27
C SER A 192 -15.24 3.16 14.31
N ILE A 193 -14.05 2.81 13.87
CA ILE A 193 -12.83 2.82 14.68
C ILE A 193 -12.06 4.11 14.38
N LYS A 194 -11.86 4.95 15.39
CA LYS A 194 -11.23 6.27 15.29
C LYS A 194 -10.07 6.35 16.27
N TYR A 195 -8.83 6.20 15.76
CA TYR A 195 -7.58 6.35 16.53
C TYR A 195 -6.58 7.22 15.78
N GLY A 196 -5.55 7.66 16.48
CA GLY A 196 -4.31 8.09 15.88
C GLY A 196 -3.45 6.89 15.53
N LEU A 197 -2.62 7.02 14.48
CA LEU A 197 -1.59 6.04 14.16
C LEU A 197 -0.24 6.72 14.07
N ARG A 198 0.75 6.20 14.78
CA ARG A 198 2.15 6.61 14.65
C ARG A 198 3.03 5.44 14.26
N LYS A 199 4.11 5.76 13.55
CA LYS A 199 5.14 4.79 13.20
C LYS A 199 6.11 4.66 14.36
N VAL A 200 6.36 3.43 14.79
CA VAL A 200 7.38 3.09 15.78
C VAL A 200 8.42 2.17 15.16
N PHE A 201 9.66 2.35 15.58
CA PHE A 201 10.76 1.45 15.22
C PHE A 201 10.98 0.53 16.40
N SER A 202 10.74 -0.75 16.24
CA SER A 202 11.09 -1.71 17.29
C SER A 202 12.60 -1.94 17.29
N HIS A 203 13.23 -1.56 18.39
CA HIS A 203 14.64 -1.87 18.68
C HIS A 203 14.68 -3.23 19.39
N GLY A 204 14.89 -4.30 18.65
CA GLY A 204 15.03 -5.64 19.24
C GLY A 204 15.42 -6.69 18.21
N TYR A 205 16.23 -7.66 18.64
CA TYR A 205 16.86 -8.70 17.81
C TYR A 205 15.87 -9.58 17.01
N LYS A 206 14.56 -9.57 17.34
CA LYS A 206 13.50 -10.39 16.70
C LYS A 206 12.43 -9.62 15.93
N SER A 207 12.43 -8.28 15.91
CA SER A 207 11.40 -7.50 15.21
C SER A 207 12.01 -6.52 14.22
N GLN A 208 12.50 -7.03 13.10
CA GLN A 208 12.90 -6.19 11.96
C GLN A 208 11.67 -5.72 11.20
N GLY A 209 11.36 -4.43 11.29
CA GLY A 209 10.39 -3.80 10.41
C GLY A 209 9.58 -2.67 11.04
N GLU A 210 8.94 -1.92 10.15
CA GLU A 210 8.03 -0.85 10.49
C GLU A 210 6.78 -1.39 11.20
N LYS A 211 6.52 -0.92 12.43
CA LYS A 211 5.29 -1.20 13.18
C LYS A 211 4.51 0.09 13.37
N MET A 212 3.19 0.00 13.30
CA MET A 212 2.30 1.11 13.65
C MET A 212 1.75 0.87 15.06
N GLU A 213 1.53 1.95 15.78
CA GLU A 213 0.95 1.95 17.11
C GLU A 213 -0.29 2.84 17.12
N VAL A 214 -1.31 2.46 17.87
CA VAL A 214 -2.48 3.30 18.10
C VAL A 214 -2.15 4.39 19.10
N VAL A 215 -2.74 5.56 18.86
CA VAL A 215 -2.72 6.71 19.75
C VAL A 215 -4.15 7.07 20.06
N HIS A 216 -4.48 7.24 21.33
CA HIS A 216 -5.84 7.60 21.74
C HIS A 216 -6.26 8.93 21.07
N PRO A 217 -7.52 9.11 20.67
CA PRO A 217 -7.97 10.30 19.96
C PRO A 217 -7.64 11.61 20.67
N GLN A 218 -7.64 11.64 22.00
CA GLN A 218 -7.30 12.80 22.83
C GLN A 218 -5.82 13.15 22.75
N ASP A 219 -4.94 12.16 22.60
CA ASP A 219 -3.48 12.33 22.65
C ASP A 219 -2.85 12.57 21.27
N ILE A 220 -3.66 12.61 20.20
CA ILE A 220 -3.13 12.73 18.82
C ILE A 220 -2.38 14.04 18.62
N ALA A 221 -2.87 15.13 19.22
CA ALA A 221 -2.26 16.46 19.08
C ALA A 221 -0.88 16.52 19.72
N ASP A 222 -0.72 15.86 20.87
CA ASP A 222 0.49 15.89 21.70
C ASP A 222 1.47 14.79 21.36
N THR A 223 1.04 13.79 20.56
CA THR A 223 1.90 12.68 20.15
C THR A 223 2.61 12.97 18.85
N ALA A 224 3.93 13.11 18.93
CA ALA A 224 4.77 13.39 17.76
C ALA A 224 4.54 12.37 16.61
N ARG A 225 4.30 12.90 15.41
CA ARG A 225 4.06 12.12 14.17
C ARG A 225 2.78 11.26 14.18
N ALA A 226 1.91 11.36 15.17
CA ALA A 226 0.62 10.71 15.14
C ALA A 226 -0.27 11.34 14.04
N LYS A 227 -1.04 10.51 13.36
CA LYS A 227 -1.97 10.94 12.31
C LYS A 227 -3.33 10.31 12.53
N ARG A 228 -4.38 11.11 12.49
CA ARG A 228 -5.76 10.61 12.58
C ARG A 228 -6.01 9.52 11.55
N ALA A 229 -6.67 8.45 11.99
CA ALA A 229 -7.09 7.33 11.16
C ALA A 229 -8.54 6.96 11.52
N ARG A 230 -9.31 6.57 10.49
CA ARG A 230 -10.68 6.08 10.64
C ARG A 230 -10.90 4.90 9.73
N SER A 231 -11.48 3.82 10.29
CA SER A 231 -11.96 2.66 9.56
C SER A 231 -13.38 2.35 10.00
N ASP A 232 -14.25 2.03 9.06
CA ASP A 232 -15.57 1.52 9.36
C ASP A 232 -15.57 0.01 9.18
N TYR A 233 -16.36 -0.72 9.98
CA TYR A 233 -16.48 -2.17 9.91
C TYR A 233 -17.93 -2.64 10.00
N TYR A 234 -18.18 -3.81 9.39
CA TYR A 234 -19.46 -4.51 9.44
C TYR A 234 -19.22 -6.03 9.54
N VAL A 235 -19.87 -6.70 10.47
CA VAL A 235 -19.78 -8.16 10.65
C VAL A 235 -20.65 -8.84 9.60
N LEU A 236 -20.03 -9.53 8.66
CA LEU A 236 -20.70 -10.25 7.58
C LEU A 236 -21.29 -11.58 8.06
N ASN A 237 -20.48 -12.33 8.81
CA ASN A 237 -20.86 -13.63 9.37
C ASN A 237 -20.02 -13.93 10.60
N ALA A 238 -20.49 -14.83 11.46
CA ALA A 238 -19.79 -15.22 12.68
C ALA A 238 -20.02 -16.69 13.01
N LEU A 239 -18.96 -17.35 13.48
CA LEU A 239 -19.02 -18.70 14.04
C LEU A 239 -18.97 -18.62 15.56
N ALA A 240 -20.12 -18.80 16.20
CA ALA A 240 -20.29 -18.61 17.66
C ALA A 240 -19.68 -17.25 18.08
N LYS A 241 -18.90 -17.22 19.19
CA LYS A 241 -18.16 -16.03 19.65
C LYS A 241 -16.66 -16.08 19.29
N ARG A 242 -16.22 -17.00 18.44
CA ARG A 242 -14.80 -17.32 18.25
C ARG A 242 -14.16 -16.60 17.10
N VAL A 243 -14.87 -16.50 15.97
CA VAL A 243 -14.36 -15.92 14.74
C VAL A 243 -15.48 -15.25 13.95
N SER A 244 -15.17 -14.19 13.27
CA SER A 244 -16.11 -13.55 12.35
C SER A 244 -15.41 -13.08 11.08
N TRP A 245 -16.20 -13.02 10.01
CA TRP A 245 -15.84 -12.30 8.81
C TRP A 245 -16.39 -10.89 8.87
N VAL A 246 -15.54 -9.94 8.55
CA VAL A 246 -15.89 -8.53 8.60
C VAL A 246 -15.58 -7.86 7.28
N ALA A 247 -16.47 -6.98 6.85
CA ALA A 247 -16.18 -5.98 5.83
C ALA A 247 -15.56 -4.76 6.50
N LEU A 248 -14.53 -4.20 5.89
CA LEU A 248 -13.76 -3.07 6.41
C LEU A 248 -13.63 -1.99 5.36
N VAL A 249 -13.91 -0.74 5.71
CA VAL A 249 -13.71 0.43 4.85
C VAL A 249 -12.64 1.32 5.44
N PRO A 250 -11.46 1.45 4.82
CA PRO A 250 -10.45 2.42 5.25
C PRO A 250 -10.85 3.82 4.79
N VAL A 251 -11.49 4.61 5.67
CA VAL A 251 -11.83 6.02 5.39
C VAL A 251 -10.56 6.87 5.23
N THR A 252 -9.51 6.54 5.94
CA THR A 252 -8.14 7.03 5.72
C THR A 252 -7.24 5.88 5.25
N GLY A 253 -6.09 6.19 4.64
CA GLY A 253 -5.17 5.17 4.09
C GLY A 253 -3.80 5.19 4.79
N ARG A 254 -3.74 4.89 6.11
CA ARG A 254 -2.47 4.78 6.84
C ARG A 254 -1.88 3.37 6.72
N THR A 255 -0.56 3.28 6.82
CA THR A 255 0.15 1.98 6.81
C THR A 255 -0.45 1.05 7.87
N HIS A 256 -0.73 -0.19 7.50
CA HIS A 256 -1.30 -1.24 8.35
C HIS A 256 -2.60 -0.84 9.08
N GLN A 257 -3.31 0.19 8.62
CA GLN A 257 -4.43 0.79 9.36
C GLN A 257 -5.48 -0.23 9.80
N LEU A 258 -6.02 -1.02 8.88
CA LEU A 258 -7.07 -2.00 9.19
C LEU A 258 -6.59 -3.04 10.20
N ARG A 259 -5.34 -3.47 10.05
CA ARG A 259 -4.71 -4.48 10.93
C ARG A 259 -4.59 -3.96 12.37
N VAL A 260 -4.06 -2.75 12.52
CA VAL A 260 -3.88 -2.10 13.84
C VAL A 260 -5.22 -1.76 14.46
N HIS A 261 -6.19 -1.25 13.69
CA HIS A 261 -7.51 -0.90 14.19
C HIS A 261 -8.27 -2.10 14.70
N MET A 262 -8.30 -3.21 13.97
CA MET A 262 -8.98 -4.43 14.41
C MET A 262 -8.32 -5.02 15.68
N ALA A 263 -7.00 -5.00 15.75
CA ALA A 263 -6.27 -5.42 16.95
C ALA A 263 -6.57 -4.50 18.17
N ALA A 264 -6.68 -3.18 17.93
CA ALA A 264 -6.94 -2.20 18.99
C ALA A 264 -8.32 -2.36 19.66
N ILE A 265 -9.32 -2.85 18.90
CA ILE A 265 -10.65 -3.14 19.44
C ILE A 265 -10.79 -4.59 19.97
N GLY A 266 -9.67 -5.34 20.10
CA GLY A 266 -9.65 -6.70 20.63
C GLY A 266 -9.98 -7.80 19.62
N HIS A 267 -10.12 -7.48 18.34
CA HIS A 267 -10.47 -8.42 17.28
C HIS A 267 -9.39 -8.49 16.18
N PRO A 268 -8.15 -8.94 16.51
CA PRO A 268 -7.06 -8.98 15.55
C PRO A 268 -7.39 -9.85 14.34
N ILE A 269 -6.85 -9.47 13.18
CA ILE A 269 -7.03 -10.23 11.94
C ILE A 269 -6.29 -11.57 12.05
N ILE A 270 -6.92 -12.64 11.62
CA ILE A 270 -6.36 -13.99 11.63
C ILE A 270 -5.11 -14.04 10.74
N GLY A 271 -4.06 -14.70 11.25
CA GLY A 271 -2.77 -14.81 10.56
C GLY A 271 -1.93 -13.51 10.57
N ASP A 272 -2.32 -12.49 11.36
CA ASP A 272 -1.52 -11.29 11.53
C ASP A 272 -0.42 -11.47 12.57
N GLY A 273 0.75 -11.96 12.13
CA GLY A 273 1.91 -12.15 13.01
C GLY A 273 2.49 -10.86 13.62
N LYS A 274 2.04 -9.67 13.19
CA LYS A 274 2.54 -8.39 13.68
C LYS A 274 1.66 -7.76 14.77
N TYR A 275 0.35 -7.91 14.66
CA TYR A 275 -0.64 -7.29 15.54
C TYR A 275 -1.55 -8.30 16.25
N GLY A 276 -1.49 -9.57 15.87
CA GLY A 276 -2.36 -10.60 16.39
C GLY A 276 -2.03 -11.12 17.80
N GLY A 277 -0.81 -10.91 18.27
CA GLY A 277 -0.36 -11.39 19.57
C GLY A 277 -0.29 -12.92 19.71
N SER A 278 0.10 -13.40 20.87
CA SER A 278 0.22 -14.84 21.21
C SER A 278 -1.13 -15.58 21.26
N SER A 279 -2.24 -14.86 21.40
CA SER A 279 -3.60 -15.43 21.43
C SER A 279 -4.03 -16.03 20.08
N GLN A 280 -3.27 -15.84 19.01
CA GLN A 280 -3.54 -16.44 17.69
C GLN A 280 -2.94 -17.85 17.52
N GLU A 281 -2.18 -18.35 18.48
CA GLU A 281 -1.64 -19.70 18.39
C GLU A 281 -2.74 -20.72 18.61
N ASN A 282 -2.77 -21.75 17.77
CA ASN A 282 -3.68 -22.91 17.86
C ASN A 282 -3.39 -23.80 19.09
N LEU A 283 -2.69 -23.28 20.10
CA LEU A 283 -2.23 -23.99 21.29
C LEU A 283 -2.94 -23.48 22.56
N GLY A 284 -3.39 -24.37 23.38
CA GLY A 284 -3.96 -24.07 24.68
C GLY A 284 -5.36 -23.44 24.63
N LYS A 285 -5.59 -22.36 25.38
CA LYS A 285 -6.89 -21.66 25.49
C LYS A 285 -7.11 -20.60 24.37
N GLY A 286 -6.22 -20.48 23.40
CA GLY A 286 -6.35 -19.56 22.28
C GLY A 286 -7.62 -19.83 21.45
N TRP A 287 -8.17 -18.81 20.80
CA TRP A 287 -9.38 -18.95 19.98
C TRP A 287 -9.23 -20.01 18.87
N GLY A 288 -8.01 -20.22 18.35
CA GLY A 288 -7.70 -21.21 17.31
C GLY A 288 -7.53 -22.63 17.79
N ALA A 289 -7.33 -22.86 19.11
CA ALA A 289 -7.02 -24.18 19.68
C ALA A 289 -8.11 -25.24 19.45
N GLN A 290 -9.35 -24.82 19.25
CA GLN A 290 -10.50 -25.71 19.05
C GLN A 290 -10.98 -25.74 17.58
N LEU A 291 -10.35 -25.01 16.68
CA LEU A 291 -10.72 -24.96 15.25
C LEU A 291 -9.92 -25.93 14.39
N GLY A 292 -9.17 -26.88 15.01
CA GLY A 292 -8.57 -28.02 14.33
C GLY A 292 -7.60 -27.68 13.18
N GLY A 293 -7.01 -26.49 13.20
CA GLY A 293 -6.11 -26.07 12.11
C GLY A 293 -6.81 -25.60 10.83
N MET A 294 -8.13 -25.39 10.86
CA MET A 294 -8.93 -24.96 9.69
C MET A 294 -8.50 -23.59 9.14
N PHE A 295 -7.88 -22.74 9.96
CA PHE A 295 -7.35 -21.46 9.49
C PHE A 295 -5.86 -21.56 9.16
N SER A 296 -5.53 -21.08 7.96
CA SER A 296 -4.14 -20.88 7.56
C SER A 296 -3.48 -19.79 8.43
N ARG A 297 -2.16 -19.94 8.65
CA ARG A 297 -1.34 -18.90 9.32
C ARG A 297 -1.09 -17.66 8.43
N LYS A 298 -1.57 -17.64 7.19
CA LYS A 298 -1.48 -16.48 6.30
C LYS A 298 -2.47 -15.41 6.73
N LEU A 299 -2.12 -14.14 6.49
CA LEU A 299 -2.97 -13.00 6.79
C LEU A 299 -4.32 -13.09 6.06
N HIS A 300 -5.43 -13.07 6.80
CA HIS A 300 -6.78 -13.07 6.27
C HIS A 300 -7.30 -11.65 6.06
N LEU A 301 -6.63 -10.90 5.19
CA LEU A 301 -7.02 -9.54 4.77
C LEU A 301 -6.95 -9.42 3.25
N HIS A 302 -8.07 -9.07 2.64
CA HIS A 302 -8.24 -9.05 1.19
C HIS A 302 -8.97 -7.78 0.72
N SER A 303 -8.40 -7.06 -0.22
CA SER A 303 -9.05 -5.94 -0.91
C SER A 303 -10.10 -6.52 -1.88
N ARG A 304 -11.33 -6.70 -1.38
CA ARG A 304 -12.40 -7.44 -2.04
C ARG A 304 -13.06 -6.67 -3.18
N TYR A 305 -13.38 -5.40 -2.91
CA TYR A 305 -14.17 -4.58 -3.83
C TYR A 305 -13.59 -3.18 -3.94
N ILE A 306 -13.62 -2.63 -5.14
CA ILE A 306 -13.34 -1.23 -5.38
C ILE A 306 -14.32 -0.66 -6.41
N GLN A 307 -14.79 0.55 -6.15
CA GLN A 307 -15.57 1.33 -7.09
C GLN A 307 -14.88 2.65 -7.36
N ILE A 308 -14.67 2.96 -8.63
CA ILE A 308 -14.00 4.16 -9.12
C ILE A 308 -14.85 4.84 -10.21
N ARG A 309 -14.55 6.11 -10.47
CA ARG A 309 -14.91 6.73 -11.76
C ARG A 309 -13.74 6.53 -12.73
N HIS A 310 -14.05 6.08 -13.92
CA HIS A 310 -13.02 5.93 -14.96
C HIS A 310 -12.39 7.29 -15.28
N PRO A 311 -11.03 7.42 -15.29
CA PRO A 311 -10.35 8.71 -15.36
C PRO A 311 -10.58 9.51 -16.65
N VAL A 312 -11.03 8.85 -17.71
CA VAL A 312 -11.29 9.48 -19.01
C VAL A 312 -12.78 9.58 -19.29
N THR A 313 -13.51 8.47 -19.16
CA THR A 313 -14.94 8.43 -19.51
C THR A 313 -15.86 8.88 -18.40
N SER A 314 -15.33 9.07 -17.18
CA SER A 314 -16.09 9.38 -15.96
C SER A 314 -17.18 8.36 -15.57
N LYS A 315 -17.32 7.26 -16.32
CA LYS A 315 -18.25 6.17 -15.99
C LYS A 315 -17.88 5.52 -14.67
N LYS A 316 -18.88 5.21 -13.86
CA LYS A 316 -18.74 4.44 -12.62
C LYS A 316 -18.40 3.00 -12.97
N MET A 317 -17.34 2.47 -12.40
CA MET A 317 -16.89 1.09 -12.60
C MET A 317 -16.65 0.44 -11.23
N SER A 318 -17.05 -0.81 -11.10
CA SER A 318 -16.79 -1.63 -9.91
C SER A 318 -16.03 -2.89 -10.29
N PHE A 319 -15.17 -3.32 -9.39
CA PHE A 319 -14.37 -4.53 -9.54
C PHE A 319 -14.40 -5.33 -8.25
N THR A 320 -14.59 -6.64 -8.38
CA THR A 320 -14.58 -7.58 -7.26
C THR A 320 -13.47 -8.61 -7.50
N ALA A 321 -12.57 -8.80 -6.54
CA ALA A 321 -11.51 -9.80 -6.62
C ALA A 321 -11.95 -11.11 -5.96
N LYS A 322 -11.63 -12.25 -6.58
CA LYS A 322 -11.79 -13.57 -5.95
C LYS A 322 -10.90 -13.67 -4.71
N LEU A 323 -11.39 -14.30 -3.66
CA LEU A 323 -10.60 -14.57 -2.47
C LEU A 323 -9.36 -15.42 -2.82
N PRO A 324 -8.24 -15.27 -2.12
CA PRO A 324 -7.13 -16.19 -2.26
C PRO A 324 -7.47 -17.55 -1.62
N GLN A 325 -6.91 -18.63 -2.14
CA GLN A 325 -7.25 -20.01 -1.76
C GLN A 325 -7.32 -20.24 -0.24
N HIS A 326 -6.38 -19.68 0.52
CA HIS A 326 -6.38 -19.86 1.98
C HIS A 326 -7.59 -19.20 2.67
N MET A 327 -8.12 -18.11 2.10
CA MET A 327 -9.32 -17.45 2.60
C MET A 327 -10.59 -18.15 2.10
N GLU A 328 -10.59 -18.66 0.87
CA GLU A 328 -11.68 -19.51 0.36
C GLU A 328 -11.86 -20.77 1.20
N ASN A 329 -10.74 -21.46 1.52
CA ASN A 329 -10.77 -22.64 2.37
C ASN A 329 -11.34 -22.33 3.76
N SER A 330 -10.93 -21.22 4.36
CA SER A 330 -11.47 -20.78 5.66
C SER A 330 -12.94 -20.42 5.58
N TRP A 331 -13.38 -19.77 4.50
CA TRP A 331 -14.78 -19.43 4.28
C TRP A 331 -15.64 -20.68 4.14
N SER A 332 -15.21 -21.61 3.29
CA SER A 332 -15.95 -22.85 3.00
C SER A 332 -16.00 -23.79 4.20
N ALA A 333 -14.96 -23.83 5.05
CA ALA A 333 -14.93 -24.66 6.24
C ALA A 333 -16.04 -24.35 7.25
N PHE A 334 -16.63 -23.16 7.17
CA PHE A 334 -17.76 -22.74 8.02
C PHE A 334 -19.10 -22.78 7.29
N LEU A 335 -19.17 -23.39 6.10
CA LEU A 335 -20.37 -23.47 5.27
C LEU A 335 -20.99 -22.11 4.96
N TRP A 336 -20.15 -21.08 4.86
CA TRP A 336 -20.59 -19.74 4.50
C TRP A 336 -20.70 -19.60 2.97
N HIS A 337 -21.76 -18.99 2.50
CA HIS A 337 -22.06 -18.82 1.09
C HIS A 337 -21.80 -17.36 0.66
N LEU A 338 -20.90 -17.18 -0.33
CA LEU A 338 -20.51 -15.85 -0.84
C LEU A 338 -21.68 -15.09 -1.47
N GLU A 339 -22.63 -15.80 -2.06
CA GLU A 339 -23.83 -15.27 -2.69
C GLU A 339 -24.80 -14.58 -1.74
N ASN A 340 -24.71 -14.91 -0.45
CA ASN A 340 -25.54 -14.31 0.60
C ASN A 340 -24.95 -13.00 1.16
N VAL A 341 -23.81 -12.55 0.62
CA VAL A 341 -23.15 -11.33 1.10
C VAL A 341 -23.28 -10.24 0.05
N PRO A 342 -23.88 -9.08 0.38
CA PRO A 342 -24.01 -7.96 -0.54
C PRO A 342 -22.62 -7.44 -0.97
N GLU A 343 -22.51 -6.90 -2.18
CA GLU A 343 -21.26 -6.30 -2.67
C GLU A 343 -20.78 -5.16 -1.76
N ASP A 344 -21.70 -4.31 -1.32
CA ASP A 344 -21.45 -3.27 -0.31
C ASP A 344 -22.39 -3.47 0.89
N PRO A 345 -21.91 -4.14 1.94
CA PRO A 345 -22.72 -4.38 3.14
C PRO A 345 -22.99 -3.10 3.97
N PHE A 346 -22.38 -1.98 3.62
CA PHE A 346 -22.62 -0.72 4.28
C PHE A 346 -23.75 0.11 3.65
N ASP A 347 -24.23 -0.28 2.47
CA ASP A 347 -25.39 0.38 1.83
C ASP A 347 -26.74 -0.13 2.38
N VAL A 348 -26.74 -1.15 3.25
CA VAL A 348 -27.94 -1.85 3.75
C VAL A 348 -28.47 -1.28 5.07
N GLY A 349 -27.87 -0.23 5.63
CA GLY A 349 -28.32 0.37 6.89
C GLY A 349 -27.72 1.75 7.14
N GLU A 350 -28.54 2.64 7.66
CA GLU A 350 -28.06 3.89 8.27
C GLU A 350 -27.21 3.56 9.50
N PHE A 351 -25.95 4.06 9.49
CA PHE A 351 -25.02 4.00 10.63
C PHE A 351 -24.92 5.33 11.34
#